data_1d94de69969eea02fc5e9361bc3c4187
#
_entry.id   1d94de69969eea02fc5e9361bc3c4187
#
_cell.length_a   1.000
_cell.length_b   1.000
_cell.length_c   1.000
_cell.angle_alpha   90.00
_cell.angle_beta   90.00
_cell.angle_gamma   90.00
#
_symmetry.space_group_name_H-M   'P 1'
#
loop_
_entity.id
_entity.type
_entity.pdbx_description
1 polymer ?
#
loop_
_entity_poly.entity_id
_entity_poly.type
_entity_poly.pdbx_seq_one_letter_code
_entity_poly.pdbx_strand_id
1 'polypeptide(L)'
;RAFDVLFEGKALRTSEDFRQAYGEARAFGKALARTGKGSGFMKNLMEQRICSSIQAGLATARRLLQGETVHAEDDEQEGDVKLETSEEREVLQRMIVRLERLQTDPKMQAVIHYLEKEQWLGLGVIIFSQYYDTAKWLADALAARYPEQAVGLYAGASRSRLYQSGDSVTVERDTLKRMVAEHQIRVMVATDAACEGLNLQTLGTLINIDLPWNPTRLEQRIGRIKRFGQRRE
;
A
#
# COMPACT_ATOMS: atom_id res chain seq x y z
N ARG A 1 -24.43 20.05 11.54
CA ARG A 1 -23.85 19.31 12.68
C ARG A 1 -22.37 19.17 12.40
N ALA A 2 -21.53 19.60 13.36
CA ALA A 2 -20.12 19.37 13.32
C ALA A 2 -19.88 17.85 13.40
N PHE A 3 -19.02 17.33 12.54
CA PHE A 3 -18.61 15.93 12.64
C PHE A 3 -17.69 15.84 13.86
N ASP A 4 -18.10 15.09 14.87
CA ASP A 4 -17.23 14.69 15.97
C ASP A 4 -16.23 13.67 15.39
N VAL A 5 -15.02 14.12 15.14
CA VAL A 5 -13.91 13.24 14.78
C VAL A 5 -13.34 12.68 16.06
N LEU A 6 -13.72 11.45 16.41
CA LEU A 6 -13.07 10.68 17.47
C LEU A 6 -11.69 10.24 16.97
N PHE A 7 -10.64 10.90 17.43
CA PHE A 7 -9.26 10.52 17.19
C PHE A 7 -8.76 9.67 18.36
N GLU A 8 -8.79 8.35 18.21
CA GLU A 8 -8.03 7.45 19.08
C GLU A 8 -6.69 7.11 18.42
N GLY A 9 -5.64 7.83 18.77
CA GLY A 9 -4.29 7.55 18.28
C GLY A 9 -3.70 6.33 19.00
N LYS A 10 -3.71 5.16 18.36
CA LYS A 10 -2.95 3.98 18.80
C LYS A 10 -1.73 3.80 17.91
N ALA A 11 -0.53 3.96 18.51
CA ALA A 11 0.71 3.71 17.77
C ALA A 11 0.92 2.20 17.55
N LEU A 12 1.23 1.81 16.32
CA LEU A 12 1.68 0.46 16.02
C LEU A 12 3.12 0.29 16.54
N ARG A 13 3.33 -0.74 17.35
CA ARG A 13 4.68 -1.06 17.86
C ARG A 13 5.46 -1.77 16.75
N THR A 14 6.64 -1.25 16.44
CA THR A 14 7.58 -1.87 15.51
C THR A 14 8.59 -2.73 16.28
N SER A 15 9.01 -3.85 15.69
CA SER A 15 10.06 -4.70 16.25
C SER A 15 11.45 -4.05 16.14
N GLU A 16 12.43 -4.58 16.87
CA GLU A 16 13.83 -4.16 16.76
C GLU A 16 14.37 -4.40 15.34
N ASP A 17 14.09 -5.57 14.75
CA ASP A 17 14.50 -5.87 13.37
C ASP A 17 13.94 -4.88 12.35
N PHE A 18 12.69 -4.42 12.54
CA PHE A 18 12.13 -3.38 11.68
C PHE A 18 12.88 -2.05 11.83
N ARG A 19 13.18 -1.63 13.07
CA ARG A 19 13.94 -0.40 13.33
C ARG A 19 15.34 -0.46 12.71
N GLN A 20 15.99 -1.60 12.80
CA GLN A 20 17.30 -1.82 12.18
C GLN A 20 17.22 -1.85 10.65
N ALA A 21 16.19 -2.47 10.06
CA ALA A 21 15.96 -2.43 8.62
C ALA A 21 15.69 -1.00 8.12
N TYR A 22 14.96 -0.21 8.90
CA TYR A 22 14.76 1.21 8.63
C TYR A 22 16.07 2.01 8.70
N GLY A 23 16.95 1.66 9.64
CA GLY A 23 18.31 2.21 9.72
C GLY A 23 19.14 1.93 8.47
N GLU A 24 19.05 0.70 7.93
CA GLU A 24 19.72 0.34 6.64
C GLU A 24 19.11 1.10 5.45
N ALA A 25 17.78 1.32 5.43
CA ALA A 25 17.15 2.13 4.39
C ALA A 25 17.69 3.58 4.39
N ARG A 26 17.88 4.18 5.57
CA ARG A 26 18.51 5.49 5.70
C ARG A 26 19.98 5.48 5.29
N ALA A 27 20.72 4.41 5.62
CA ALA A 27 22.11 4.24 5.19
C ALA A 27 22.20 4.16 3.65
N PHE A 28 21.27 3.45 3.01
CA PHE A 28 21.16 3.41 1.55
C PHE A 28 20.94 4.79 0.94
N GLY A 29 20.02 5.59 1.48
CA GLY A 29 19.80 6.96 1.04
C GLY A 29 21.05 7.83 1.15
N LYS A 30 21.84 7.65 2.21
CA LYS A 30 23.15 8.33 2.37
C LYS A 30 24.19 7.86 1.36
N ALA A 31 24.24 6.56 1.05
CA ALA A 31 25.15 6.01 0.06
C ALA A 31 24.84 6.59 -1.33
N LEU A 32 23.57 6.59 -1.74
CA LEU A 32 23.12 7.23 -3.00
C LEU A 32 23.47 8.73 -3.05
N ALA A 33 23.40 9.44 -1.93
CA ALA A 33 23.74 10.86 -1.89
C ALA A 33 25.23 11.13 -2.18
N ARG A 34 26.13 10.21 -1.85
CA ARG A 34 27.58 10.35 -2.08
C ARG A 34 27.95 10.24 -3.55
N THR A 35 27.20 9.48 -4.34
CA THR A 35 27.40 9.34 -5.78
C THR A 35 26.87 10.52 -6.60
N GLY A 36 26.27 11.54 -5.91
CA GLY A 36 25.75 12.75 -6.57
C GLY A 36 24.51 12.52 -7.43
N LYS A 37 24.02 11.28 -7.52
CA LYS A 37 22.86 10.89 -8.28
C LYS A 37 21.67 10.72 -7.35
N GLY A 38 20.70 11.54 -7.50
CA GLY A 38 19.43 11.41 -6.82
C GLY A 38 18.91 12.73 -6.28
N SER A 39 17.73 13.11 -6.73
CA SER A 39 16.91 14.12 -6.09
C SER A 39 16.66 13.75 -4.62
N GLY A 40 16.32 14.71 -3.77
CA GLY A 40 16.03 14.44 -2.35
C GLY A 40 15.00 13.33 -2.12
N PHE A 41 14.10 13.13 -3.09
CA PHE A 41 13.10 12.07 -3.09
C PHE A 41 13.74 10.66 -3.18
N MET A 42 14.69 10.47 -4.08
CA MET A 42 15.34 9.16 -4.28
C MET A 42 16.12 8.70 -3.04
N LYS A 43 16.61 9.65 -2.22
CA LYS A 43 17.28 9.34 -0.95
C LYS A 43 16.34 8.67 0.05
N ASN A 44 15.05 9.00 -0.01
CA ASN A 44 14.04 8.52 0.92
C ASN A 44 13.23 7.34 0.36
N LEU A 45 13.49 6.92 -0.89
CA LEU A 45 12.74 5.87 -1.57
C LEU A 45 12.60 4.61 -0.72
N MET A 46 13.70 4.08 -0.19
CA MET A 46 13.68 2.86 0.59
C MET A 46 12.97 3.03 1.94
N GLU A 47 13.13 4.19 2.58
CA GLU A 47 12.40 4.51 3.81
C GLU A 47 10.89 4.50 3.58
N GLN A 48 10.45 5.14 2.50
CA GLN A 48 9.03 5.19 2.13
C GLN A 48 8.47 3.80 1.80
N ARG A 49 9.23 2.99 1.04
CA ARG A 49 8.82 1.64 0.66
C ARG A 49 8.66 0.72 1.88
N ILE A 50 9.62 0.72 2.81
CA ILE A 50 9.55 -0.04 4.06
C ILE A 50 8.40 0.47 4.95
N CYS A 51 8.20 1.79 5.02
CA CYS A 51 7.11 2.38 5.79
C CYS A 51 5.74 2.10 5.17
N SER A 52 5.65 1.82 3.87
CA SER A 52 4.40 1.36 3.26
C SER A 52 4.10 -0.09 3.64
N SER A 53 5.00 -1.02 3.35
CA SER A 53 4.97 -2.39 3.84
C SER A 53 6.35 -3.04 3.78
N ILE A 54 6.53 -4.09 4.60
CA ILE A 54 7.73 -4.95 4.55
C ILE A 54 7.93 -5.50 3.14
N GLN A 55 6.85 -5.93 2.49
CA GLN A 55 6.89 -6.52 1.14
C GLN A 55 7.28 -5.50 0.07
N ALA A 56 6.82 -4.25 0.16
CA ALA A 56 7.24 -3.20 -0.78
C ALA A 56 8.74 -2.90 -0.63
N GLY A 57 9.24 -2.86 0.60
CA GLY A 57 10.68 -2.72 0.87
C GLY A 57 11.50 -3.86 0.27
N LEU A 58 11.09 -5.12 0.50
CA LEU A 58 11.74 -6.31 -0.04
C LEU A 58 11.72 -6.33 -1.58
N ALA A 59 10.55 -6.09 -2.19
CA ALA A 59 10.41 -6.08 -3.64
C ALA A 59 11.30 -5.04 -4.30
N THR A 60 11.32 -3.82 -3.77
CA THR A 60 12.16 -2.73 -4.28
C THR A 60 13.65 -3.04 -4.14
N ALA A 61 14.09 -3.52 -2.98
CA ALA A 61 15.50 -3.85 -2.77
C ALA A 61 15.99 -4.99 -3.68
N ARG A 62 15.16 -6.02 -3.88
CA ARG A 62 15.49 -7.15 -4.77
C ARG A 62 15.60 -6.71 -6.23
N ARG A 63 14.66 -5.88 -6.73
CA ARG A 63 14.73 -5.32 -8.10
C ARG A 63 16.02 -4.52 -8.31
N LEU A 64 16.36 -3.63 -7.36
CA LEU A 64 17.60 -2.87 -7.43
C LEU A 64 18.84 -3.76 -7.46
N LEU A 65 18.89 -4.82 -6.65
CA LEU A 65 20.02 -5.77 -6.67
C LEU A 65 20.12 -6.56 -7.97
N GLN A 66 18.99 -6.82 -8.65
CA GLN A 66 18.92 -7.45 -9.97
C GLN A 66 19.28 -6.50 -11.11
N GLY A 67 19.53 -5.23 -10.81
CA GLY A 67 19.87 -4.21 -11.81
C GLY A 67 18.66 -3.63 -12.53
N GLU A 68 17.45 -3.92 -12.03
CA GLU A 68 16.24 -3.31 -12.55
C GLU A 68 16.11 -1.85 -12.11
N THR A 69 15.54 -1.04 -12.96
CA THR A 69 15.21 0.34 -12.64
C THR A 69 13.94 0.39 -11.80
N VAL A 70 13.95 1.13 -10.72
CA VAL A 70 12.79 1.35 -9.87
C VAL A 70 12.28 2.77 -10.10
N HIS A 71 11.06 2.85 -10.63
CA HIS A 71 10.36 4.12 -10.81
C HIS A 71 9.62 4.51 -9.53
N ALA A 72 9.59 5.79 -9.24
CA ALA A 72 8.66 6.34 -8.26
C ALA A 72 7.27 6.36 -8.89
N GLU A 73 6.36 5.49 -8.41
CA GLU A 73 5.05 5.28 -9.03
C GLU A 73 4.12 6.51 -9.02
N ASP A 74 4.47 7.57 -8.28
CA ASP A 74 3.54 8.67 -8.01
C ASP A 74 4.13 10.08 -7.99
N ASP A 75 5.40 10.28 -8.38
CA ASP A 75 5.96 11.63 -8.44
C ASP A 75 6.25 12.05 -9.88
N GLU A 76 5.87 13.31 -10.19
CA GLU A 76 6.23 14.03 -11.41
C GLU A 76 7.77 14.20 -11.59
N GLN A 77 8.57 13.70 -10.63
CA GLN A 77 10.03 13.65 -10.67
C GLN A 77 10.48 12.25 -11.09
N GLU A 78 10.56 12.04 -12.38
CA GLU A 78 11.21 10.88 -12.97
C GLU A 78 12.67 10.80 -12.53
N GLY A 79 13.00 9.76 -11.81
CA GLY A 79 14.37 9.44 -11.41
C GLY A 79 14.57 7.93 -11.35
N ASP A 80 15.41 7.43 -12.25
CA ASP A 80 15.82 6.04 -12.23
C ASP A 80 16.91 5.82 -11.19
N VAL A 81 16.70 4.91 -10.22
CA VAL A 81 17.76 4.46 -9.32
C VAL A 81 18.41 3.22 -9.89
N LYS A 82 19.72 3.31 -10.11
CA LYS A 82 20.59 2.17 -10.40
C LYS A 82 21.71 2.11 -9.38
N LEU A 83 22.05 0.90 -8.94
CA LEU A 83 23.16 0.68 -8.02
C LEU A 83 24.50 0.80 -8.77
N GLU A 84 25.40 1.59 -8.24
CA GLU A 84 26.73 1.82 -8.84
C GLU A 84 27.86 1.30 -7.95
N THR A 85 27.67 1.26 -6.63
CA THR A 85 28.71 0.92 -5.66
C THR A 85 28.44 -0.40 -4.92
N SER A 86 29.52 -1.01 -4.43
CA SER A 86 29.44 -2.17 -3.53
C SER A 86 28.75 -1.80 -2.21
N GLU A 87 29.01 -0.59 -1.70
CA GLU A 87 28.38 -0.10 -0.45
C GLU A 87 26.84 -0.08 -0.57
N GLU A 88 26.30 0.43 -1.69
CA GLU A 88 24.85 0.43 -1.94
C GLU A 88 24.26 -0.98 -1.94
N ARG A 89 24.95 -1.93 -2.60
CA ARG A 89 24.51 -3.34 -2.66
C ARG A 89 24.54 -4.02 -1.28
N GLU A 90 25.62 -3.83 -0.52
CA GLU A 90 25.78 -4.41 0.81
C GLU A 90 24.70 -3.91 1.78
N VAL A 91 24.39 -2.60 1.74
CA VAL A 91 23.33 -2.01 2.57
C VAL A 91 21.98 -2.63 2.24
N LEU A 92 21.63 -2.76 0.96
CA LEU A 92 20.38 -3.39 0.56
C LEU A 92 20.32 -4.88 0.95
N GLN A 93 21.42 -5.62 0.84
CA GLN A 93 21.49 -7.02 1.27
C GLN A 93 21.24 -7.16 2.78
N ARG A 94 21.88 -6.32 3.61
CA ARG A 94 21.64 -6.31 5.06
C ARG A 94 20.19 -6.00 5.39
N MET A 95 19.61 -5.03 4.69
CA MET A 95 18.20 -4.66 4.86
C MET A 95 17.27 -5.83 4.54
N ILE A 96 17.48 -6.53 3.41
CA ILE A 96 16.70 -7.71 3.02
C ILE A 96 16.75 -8.77 4.12
N VAL A 97 17.96 -9.13 4.60
CA VAL A 97 18.13 -10.14 5.67
C VAL A 97 17.33 -9.78 6.93
N ARG A 98 17.28 -8.49 7.29
CA ARG A 98 16.51 -8.04 8.46
C ARG A 98 15.00 -8.10 8.21
N LEU A 99 14.54 -7.66 7.03
CA LEU A 99 13.12 -7.68 6.67
C LEU A 99 12.58 -9.12 6.55
N GLU A 100 13.38 -10.05 6.04
CA GLU A 100 13.00 -11.47 5.91
C GLU A 100 12.85 -12.19 7.27
N ARG A 101 13.45 -11.67 8.35
CA ARG A 101 13.24 -12.17 9.72
C ARG A 101 11.89 -11.78 10.29
N LEU A 102 11.23 -10.77 9.73
CA LEU A 102 9.94 -10.30 10.19
C LEU A 102 8.85 -11.27 9.75
N GLN A 103 8.24 -11.95 10.71
CA GLN A 103 7.18 -12.93 10.44
C GLN A 103 5.83 -12.28 10.12
N THR A 104 5.60 -11.08 10.63
CA THR A 104 4.31 -10.38 10.51
C THR A 104 4.51 -8.89 10.25
N ASP A 105 3.67 -8.33 9.41
CA ASP A 105 3.58 -6.89 9.20
C ASP A 105 2.55 -6.31 10.20
N PRO A 106 2.93 -5.32 11.03
CA PRO A 106 2.02 -4.72 12.01
C PRO A 106 0.79 -4.08 11.36
N LYS A 107 0.92 -3.58 10.14
CA LYS A 107 -0.20 -2.97 9.41
C LYS A 107 -1.21 -4.01 8.96
N MET A 108 -0.76 -5.20 8.52
CA MET A 108 -1.65 -6.32 8.24
C MET A 108 -2.43 -6.73 9.48
N GLN A 109 -1.78 -6.80 10.64
CA GLN A 109 -2.47 -7.11 11.89
C GLN A 109 -3.55 -6.05 12.22
N ALA A 110 -3.26 -4.77 12.00
CA ALA A 110 -4.24 -3.70 12.19
C ALA A 110 -5.41 -3.83 11.20
N VAL A 111 -5.14 -4.10 9.93
CA VAL A 111 -6.20 -4.34 8.93
C VAL A 111 -7.11 -5.48 9.36
N ILE A 112 -6.53 -6.63 9.74
CA ILE A 112 -7.29 -7.79 10.21
C ILE A 112 -8.13 -7.44 11.45
N HIS A 113 -7.57 -6.68 12.40
CA HIS A 113 -8.30 -6.23 13.58
C HIS A 113 -9.58 -5.45 13.19
N TYR A 114 -9.47 -4.46 12.30
CA TYR A 114 -10.64 -3.70 11.86
C TYR A 114 -11.66 -4.56 11.11
N LEU A 115 -11.19 -5.46 10.25
CA LEU A 115 -12.09 -6.33 9.49
C LEU A 115 -12.86 -7.29 10.39
N GLU A 116 -12.22 -7.90 11.39
CA GLU A 116 -12.80 -8.95 12.23
C GLU A 116 -13.39 -8.42 13.53
N LYS A 117 -12.66 -7.61 14.30
CA LYS A 117 -13.10 -7.15 15.63
C LYS A 117 -14.05 -5.98 15.53
N GLU A 118 -13.80 -5.04 14.63
CA GLU A 118 -14.68 -3.91 14.38
C GLU A 118 -15.76 -4.23 13.33
N GLN A 119 -15.78 -5.46 12.81
CA GLN A 119 -16.77 -5.98 11.86
C GLN A 119 -16.87 -5.20 10.53
N TRP A 120 -15.78 -4.56 10.12
CA TRP A 120 -15.75 -3.76 8.89
C TRP A 120 -15.91 -4.61 7.63
N LEU A 121 -15.62 -5.91 7.69
CA LEU A 121 -15.87 -6.82 6.58
C LEU A 121 -17.34 -6.81 6.15
N GLY A 122 -18.28 -6.80 7.13
CA GLY A 122 -19.71 -6.72 6.88
C GLY A 122 -20.16 -5.35 6.33
N LEU A 123 -19.47 -4.27 6.71
CA LEU A 123 -19.76 -2.91 6.23
C LEU A 123 -19.24 -2.66 4.82
N GLY A 124 -18.24 -3.44 4.41
CA GLY A 124 -17.45 -3.22 3.21
C GLY A 124 -16.35 -2.19 3.44
N VAL A 125 -15.16 -2.48 2.92
CA VAL A 125 -13.95 -1.69 3.14
C VAL A 125 -13.20 -1.39 1.86
N ILE A 126 -12.70 -0.17 1.75
CA ILE A 126 -11.65 0.17 0.80
C ILE A 126 -10.35 0.44 1.56
N ILE A 127 -9.25 -0.15 1.07
CA ILE A 127 -7.91 -0.02 1.64
C ILE A 127 -7.02 0.66 0.59
N PHE A 128 -6.52 1.85 0.91
CA PHE A 128 -5.65 2.59 0.01
C PHE A 128 -4.18 2.42 0.35
N SER A 129 -3.36 2.25 -0.69
CA SER A 129 -1.91 2.35 -0.64
C SER A 129 -1.38 3.21 -1.79
N GLN A 130 -0.29 3.94 -1.57
CA GLN A 130 0.42 4.64 -2.64
C GLN A 130 1.13 3.66 -3.59
N TYR A 131 1.54 2.48 -3.07
CA TYR A 131 2.41 1.56 -3.78
C TYR A 131 1.67 0.30 -4.23
N TYR A 132 1.82 -0.03 -5.50
CA TYR A 132 1.22 -1.23 -6.09
C TYR A 132 1.68 -2.52 -5.37
N ASP A 133 2.98 -2.62 -5.02
CA ASP A 133 3.51 -3.81 -4.34
C ASP A 133 2.83 -4.03 -2.97
N THR A 134 2.58 -2.96 -2.22
CA THR A 134 1.81 -3.02 -0.97
C THR A 134 0.35 -3.39 -1.22
N ALA A 135 -0.30 -2.76 -2.20
CA ALA A 135 -1.69 -3.03 -2.54
C ALA A 135 -1.87 -4.48 -3.00
N LYS A 136 -0.98 -4.98 -3.86
CA LYS A 136 -1.02 -6.35 -4.34
C LYS A 136 -0.81 -7.35 -3.21
N TRP A 137 0.20 -7.15 -2.36
CA TRP A 137 0.45 -8.00 -1.20
C TRP A 137 -0.76 -8.06 -0.26
N LEU A 138 -1.39 -6.92 0.02
CA LEU A 138 -2.59 -6.87 0.85
C LEU A 138 -3.75 -7.66 0.21
N ALA A 139 -3.98 -7.48 -1.08
CA ALA A 139 -5.04 -8.18 -1.79
C ALA A 139 -4.81 -9.69 -1.80
N ASP A 140 -3.57 -10.15 -2.10
CA ASP A 140 -3.18 -11.56 -2.05
C ASP A 140 -3.42 -12.15 -0.65
N ALA A 141 -2.96 -11.46 0.40
CA ALA A 141 -3.08 -11.94 1.78
C ALA A 141 -4.53 -11.96 2.29
N LEU A 142 -5.32 -10.94 1.94
CA LEU A 142 -6.73 -10.88 2.32
C LEU A 142 -7.56 -11.93 1.56
N ALA A 143 -7.30 -12.16 0.28
CA ALA A 143 -7.94 -13.21 -0.48
C ALA A 143 -7.64 -14.61 0.08
N ALA A 144 -6.38 -14.87 0.46
CA ALA A 144 -6.00 -16.13 1.10
C ALA A 144 -6.66 -16.32 2.48
N ARG A 145 -6.84 -15.24 3.24
CA ARG A 145 -7.46 -15.29 4.57
C ARG A 145 -8.98 -15.43 4.51
N TYR A 146 -9.62 -14.83 3.52
CA TYR A 146 -11.07 -14.82 3.34
C TYR A 146 -11.48 -15.45 1.99
N PRO A 147 -11.27 -16.76 1.80
CA PRO A 147 -11.50 -17.42 0.51
C PRO A 147 -12.96 -17.34 0.04
N GLU A 148 -13.90 -17.15 0.97
CA GLU A 148 -15.33 -16.98 0.69
C GLU A 148 -15.69 -15.57 0.21
N GLN A 149 -14.74 -14.62 0.29
CA GLN A 149 -14.98 -13.24 -0.09
C GLN A 149 -14.26 -12.92 -1.40
N ALA A 150 -14.97 -12.24 -2.31
CA ALA A 150 -14.31 -11.62 -3.44
C ALA A 150 -13.50 -10.41 -2.98
N VAL A 151 -12.22 -10.37 -3.33
CA VAL A 151 -11.32 -9.24 -3.07
C VAL A 151 -10.97 -8.59 -4.40
N GLY A 152 -11.15 -7.27 -4.52
CA GLY A 152 -10.75 -6.50 -5.67
C GLY A 152 -9.43 -5.78 -5.44
N LEU A 153 -8.51 -5.83 -6.41
CA LEU A 153 -7.35 -4.95 -6.51
C LEU A 153 -7.58 -3.96 -7.64
N TYR A 154 -7.78 -2.69 -7.28
CA TYR A 154 -8.00 -1.62 -8.25
C TYR A 154 -6.72 -0.80 -8.43
N ALA A 155 -6.08 -0.96 -9.59
CA ALA A 155 -4.79 -0.35 -9.88
C ALA A 155 -4.73 0.22 -11.31
N GLY A 156 -3.71 1.05 -11.58
CA GLY A 156 -3.45 1.61 -12.90
C GLY A 156 -2.87 0.59 -13.88
N ALA A 157 -2.72 1.01 -15.15
CA ALA A 157 -1.97 0.30 -16.20
C ALA A 157 -2.36 -1.18 -16.35
N SER A 158 -3.66 -1.50 -16.42
CA SER A 158 -4.18 -2.87 -16.62
C SER A 158 -3.70 -3.88 -15.56
N ARG A 159 -3.35 -3.41 -14.35
CA ARG A 159 -2.91 -4.24 -13.21
C ARG A 159 -4.04 -4.54 -12.23
N SER A 160 -5.28 -4.20 -12.55
CA SER A 160 -6.44 -4.51 -11.72
C SER A 160 -6.74 -6.01 -11.73
N ARG A 161 -7.08 -6.57 -10.57
CA ARG A 161 -7.32 -8.00 -10.38
C ARG A 161 -8.57 -8.26 -9.55
N LEU A 162 -9.20 -9.37 -9.83
CA LEU A 162 -10.25 -9.97 -9.02
C LEU A 162 -9.71 -11.27 -8.42
N TYR A 163 -9.85 -11.43 -7.13
CA TYR A 163 -9.56 -12.64 -6.37
C TYR A 163 -10.87 -13.26 -5.92
N GLN A 164 -11.12 -14.49 -6.31
CA GLN A 164 -12.34 -15.20 -5.94
C GLN A 164 -12.10 -16.71 -5.98
N SER A 165 -12.59 -17.44 -4.98
CA SER A 165 -12.52 -18.91 -4.91
C SER A 165 -11.11 -19.48 -5.04
N GLY A 166 -10.10 -18.79 -4.53
CA GLY A 166 -8.69 -19.20 -4.58
C GLY A 166 -7.94 -18.82 -5.85
N ASP A 167 -8.64 -18.28 -6.85
CA ASP A 167 -8.06 -17.84 -8.12
C ASP A 167 -7.89 -16.31 -8.16
N SER A 168 -7.00 -15.84 -9.04
CA SER A 168 -6.87 -14.41 -9.32
C SER A 168 -6.76 -14.16 -10.82
N VAL A 169 -7.62 -13.27 -11.32
CA VAL A 169 -7.67 -12.92 -12.74
C VAL A 169 -7.50 -11.42 -12.94
N THR A 170 -6.83 -11.03 -14.01
CA THR A 170 -6.78 -9.63 -14.44
C THR A 170 -8.14 -9.23 -14.99
N VAL A 171 -8.67 -8.10 -14.56
CA VAL A 171 -9.98 -7.61 -14.98
C VAL A 171 -9.95 -6.12 -15.30
N GLU A 172 -10.88 -5.68 -16.12
CA GLU A 172 -11.08 -4.26 -16.38
C GLU A 172 -11.61 -3.55 -15.13
N ARG A 173 -11.21 -2.28 -14.96
CA ARG A 173 -11.62 -1.45 -13.82
C ARG A 173 -13.14 -1.33 -13.69
N ASP A 174 -13.86 -1.24 -14.80
CA ASP A 174 -15.31 -1.10 -14.81
C ASP A 174 -16.01 -2.38 -14.34
N THR A 175 -15.39 -3.54 -14.54
CA THR A 175 -15.88 -4.80 -13.95
C THR A 175 -15.84 -4.72 -12.42
N LEU A 176 -14.73 -4.28 -11.83
CA LEU A 176 -14.63 -4.12 -10.37
C LEU A 176 -15.63 -3.09 -9.84
N LYS A 177 -15.81 -1.96 -10.53
CA LYS A 177 -16.80 -0.92 -10.14
C LYS A 177 -18.21 -1.49 -10.11
N ARG A 178 -18.60 -2.24 -11.14
CA ARG A 178 -19.91 -2.88 -11.22
C ARG A 178 -20.10 -3.88 -10.08
N MET A 179 -19.14 -4.77 -9.85
CA MET A 179 -19.20 -5.76 -8.77
C MET A 179 -19.29 -5.14 -7.38
N VAL A 180 -18.62 -4.01 -7.14
CA VAL A 180 -18.77 -3.23 -5.90
C VAL A 180 -20.17 -2.64 -5.80
N ALA A 181 -20.68 -2.03 -6.87
CA ALA A 181 -22.03 -1.44 -6.89
C ALA A 181 -23.12 -2.50 -6.64
N GLU A 182 -22.90 -3.73 -7.11
CA GLU A 182 -23.78 -4.90 -6.92
C GLU A 182 -23.53 -5.63 -5.59
N HIS A 183 -22.69 -5.10 -4.70
CA HIS A 183 -22.32 -5.69 -3.41
C HIS A 183 -21.63 -7.07 -3.50
N GLN A 184 -21.12 -7.45 -4.65
CA GLN A 184 -20.38 -8.71 -4.85
C GLN A 184 -18.95 -8.63 -4.29
N ILE A 185 -18.34 -7.44 -4.25
CA ILE A 185 -17.04 -7.17 -3.62
C ILE A 185 -17.26 -6.33 -2.37
N ARG A 186 -16.81 -6.83 -1.23
CA ARG A 186 -16.86 -6.14 0.07
C ARG A 186 -15.47 -5.67 0.52
N VAL A 187 -14.41 -6.19 -0.05
CA VAL A 187 -13.03 -5.81 0.22
C VAL A 187 -12.38 -5.32 -1.08
N MET A 188 -12.03 -4.04 -1.11
CA MET A 188 -11.33 -3.42 -2.24
C MET A 188 -10.00 -2.87 -1.76
N VAL A 189 -8.91 -3.27 -2.38
CA VAL A 189 -7.60 -2.64 -2.23
C VAL A 189 -7.34 -1.76 -3.44
N ALA A 190 -6.92 -0.53 -3.26
CA ALA A 190 -6.75 0.43 -4.35
C ALA A 190 -5.45 1.21 -4.23
N THR A 191 -4.84 1.54 -5.38
CA THR A 191 -3.74 2.50 -5.45
C THR A 191 -4.27 3.91 -5.76
N ASP A 192 -3.49 4.94 -5.43
CA ASP A 192 -3.85 6.34 -5.71
C ASP A 192 -4.06 6.61 -7.20
N ALA A 193 -3.25 6.02 -8.07
CA ALA A 193 -3.41 6.10 -9.52
C ALA A 193 -4.79 5.63 -10.02
N ALA A 194 -5.51 4.89 -9.17
CA ALA A 194 -6.82 4.35 -9.46
C ALA A 194 -7.97 5.18 -8.88
N CYS A 195 -7.68 6.21 -8.07
CA CYS A 195 -8.71 6.99 -7.37
C CYS A 195 -9.60 7.80 -8.31
N GLU A 196 -9.17 8.09 -9.53
CA GLU A 196 -10.00 8.82 -10.49
C GLU A 196 -11.17 7.97 -11.00
N GLY A 197 -12.38 8.50 -10.86
CA GLY A 197 -13.60 7.86 -11.39
C GLY A 197 -14.18 6.71 -10.57
N LEU A 198 -13.63 6.38 -9.39
CA LEU A 198 -14.22 5.39 -8.49
C LEU A 198 -15.43 5.96 -7.75
N ASN A 199 -16.58 5.31 -7.89
CA ASN A 199 -17.73 5.50 -7.03
C ASN A 199 -17.89 4.24 -6.16
N LEU A 200 -17.59 4.35 -4.86
CA LEU A 200 -17.55 3.23 -3.94
C LEU A 200 -18.53 3.42 -2.76
N GLN A 201 -19.66 4.07 -3.00
CA GLN A 201 -20.66 4.39 -1.97
C GLN A 201 -21.24 3.16 -1.26
N THR A 202 -21.05 1.97 -1.80
CA THR A 202 -21.48 0.70 -1.20
C THR A 202 -20.47 0.15 -0.20
N LEU A 203 -19.24 0.70 -0.15
CA LEU A 203 -18.23 0.38 0.86
C LEU A 203 -18.32 1.41 1.98
N GLY A 204 -18.58 0.96 3.21
CA GLY A 204 -18.86 1.84 4.35
C GLY A 204 -17.64 2.34 5.09
N THR A 205 -16.46 1.75 4.87
CA THR A 205 -15.26 2.03 5.65
C THR A 205 -14.02 2.24 4.79
N LEU A 206 -13.04 2.99 5.31
CA LEU A 206 -11.78 3.30 4.62
C LEU A 206 -10.58 3.10 5.53
N ILE A 207 -9.56 2.41 5.03
CA ILE A 207 -8.25 2.28 5.67
C ILE A 207 -7.18 2.90 4.75
N ASN A 208 -6.36 3.79 5.29
CA ASN A 208 -5.14 4.24 4.64
C ASN A 208 -3.95 3.46 5.22
N ILE A 209 -3.33 2.60 4.41
CA ILE A 209 -2.12 1.86 4.80
C ILE A 209 -0.91 2.80 4.88
N ASP A 210 -0.87 3.74 3.98
CA ASP A 210 0.07 4.85 3.97
C ASP A 210 -0.67 6.16 3.71
N LEU A 211 -0.13 7.23 4.25
CA LEU A 211 -0.69 8.56 4.06
C LEU A 211 0.05 9.25 2.91
N PRO A 212 -0.67 9.76 1.91
CA PRO A 212 -0.04 10.52 0.84
C PRO A 212 0.53 11.83 1.38
N TRP A 213 1.69 12.24 0.88
CA TRP A 213 2.30 13.53 1.22
C TRP A 213 1.45 14.71 0.79
N ASN A 214 0.68 14.56 -0.30
CA ASN A 214 -0.23 15.57 -0.80
C ASN A 214 -1.59 15.46 -0.08
N PRO A 215 -1.98 16.44 0.73
CA PRO A 215 -3.27 16.43 1.44
C PRO A 215 -4.48 16.29 0.52
N THR A 216 -4.40 16.84 -0.69
CA THR A 216 -5.47 16.75 -1.70
C THR A 216 -5.76 15.30 -2.08
N ARG A 217 -4.75 14.43 -2.14
CA ARG A 217 -4.94 13.00 -2.39
C ARG A 217 -5.70 12.33 -1.24
N LEU A 218 -5.40 12.70 0.01
CA LEU A 218 -6.13 12.18 1.16
C LEU A 218 -7.62 12.60 1.12
N GLU A 219 -7.88 13.86 0.81
CA GLU A 219 -9.26 14.37 0.61
C GLU A 219 -9.96 13.64 -0.54
N GLN A 220 -9.28 13.38 -1.64
CA GLN A 220 -9.80 12.59 -2.75
C GLN A 220 -10.15 11.16 -2.31
N ARG A 221 -9.29 10.47 -1.54
CA ARG A 221 -9.57 9.14 -0.98
C ARG A 221 -10.83 9.17 -0.11
N ILE A 222 -10.92 10.12 0.82
CA ILE A 222 -12.09 10.30 1.70
C ILE A 222 -13.34 10.61 0.87
N GLY A 223 -13.23 11.45 -0.13
CA GLY A 223 -14.33 11.81 -1.03
C GLY A 223 -14.90 10.65 -1.86
N ARG A 224 -14.20 9.49 -1.95
CA ARG A 224 -14.73 8.29 -2.62
C ARG A 224 -15.80 7.57 -1.80
N ILE A 225 -15.76 7.72 -0.48
CA ILE A 225 -16.74 7.14 0.45
C ILE A 225 -17.79 8.17 0.83
N LYS A 226 -17.36 9.41 1.14
CA LYS A 226 -18.27 10.51 1.48
C LYS A 226 -18.87 11.15 0.23
N ARG A 227 -20.07 10.76 -0.13
CA ARG A 227 -20.88 11.48 -1.12
C ARG A 227 -22.27 11.74 -0.61
N PHE A 228 -22.94 12.77 -1.18
CA PHE A 228 -24.33 13.11 -0.92
C PHE A 228 -25.24 11.87 -1.07
N GLY A 229 -25.95 11.48 -0.03
CA GLY A 229 -26.83 10.33 -0.03
C GLY A 229 -26.34 9.09 0.72
N GLN A 230 -25.17 9.14 1.36
CA GLN A 230 -24.70 8.06 2.23
C GLN A 230 -25.63 7.96 3.46
N ARG A 231 -26.22 6.76 3.67
CA ARG A 231 -27.20 6.51 4.76
C ARG A 231 -26.55 6.16 6.11
N ARG A 232 -25.23 6.13 6.20
CA ARG A 232 -24.47 5.80 7.42
C ARG A 232 -23.48 6.92 7.73
N GLU A 233 -23.51 7.38 8.98
CA GLU A 233 -22.53 8.32 9.56
C GLU A 233 -21.25 7.58 9.93
#